data_7636f190b4fd9ecc37bf0a23662cf9c8
#
_entry.id   7636f190b4fd9ecc37bf0a23662cf9c8
#
_cell.length_a   1.000
_cell.length_b   1.000
_cell.length_c   1.000
_cell.angle_alpha   90.00
_cell.angle_beta   90.00
_cell.angle_gamma   90.00
#
_symmetry.space_group_name_H-M   'P 1'
#
loop_
_entity.id
_entity.type
_entity.pdbx_description
1 polymer ?
#
loop_
_entity_poly.entity_id
_entity_poly.type
_entity_poly.pdbx_seq_one_letter_code
_entity_poly.pdbx_strand_id
1 'polypeptide(L)'
;PEHPASNYAVTGLYFYDNRVVDFAKQVKPSPRGELEITDLNRMYLDDGSLHVQTLGRGYAWLDTGTMDSLFEAGEFVRTVEHAQGLPISVIEEIAYENRWIDRDQLLAAAERYGKSPYGKHLLDVAEHRFLSTIDD
;
A
#
# COMPACT_ATOMS: atom_id res chain seq x y z
N PRO A 1 -17.82 14.15 7.57
CA PRO A 1 -19.04 14.92 7.90
C PRO A 1 -19.35 14.82 9.38
N GLU A 2 -20.00 15.84 9.94
CA GLU A 2 -20.41 15.85 11.36
C GLU A 2 -21.36 14.70 11.69
N HIS A 3 -22.14 14.28 10.70
CA HIS A 3 -23.07 13.14 10.81
C HIS A 3 -22.80 12.14 9.68
N PRO A 4 -21.87 11.21 9.86
CA PRO A 4 -21.57 10.20 8.85
C PRO A 4 -22.71 9.18 8.74
N ALA A 5 -23.03 8.73 7.52
CA ALA A 5 -24.05 7.72 7.28
C ALA A 5 -23.63 6.31 7.77
N SER A 6 -22.35 6.09 7.99
CA SER A 6 -21.80 4.82 8.47
C SER A 6 -20.45 5.03 9.17
N ASN A 7 -19.94 3.99 9.83
CA ASN A 7 -18.59 3.97 10.42
C ASN A 7 -17.51 3.57 9.44
N TYR A 8 -17.85 3.35 8.16
CA TYR A 8 -16.85 3.09 7.14
C TYR A 8 -16.17 4.37 6.69
N ALA A 9 -14.85 4.37 6.65
CA ALA A 9 -14.05 5.44 6.09
C ALA A 9 -13.41 4.97 4.78
N VAL A 10 -13.43 5.86 3.77
CA VAL A 10 -12.71 5.59 2.51
C VAL A 10 -11.26 5.95 2.72
N THR A 11 -10.38 4.96 2.56
CA THR A 11 -8.93 5.17 2.57
C THR A 11 -8.44 5.78 1.26
N GLY A 12 -7.24 6.30 1.22
CA GLY A 12 -6.67 6.94 0.02
C GLY A 12 -6.11 5.94 -1.02
N LEU A 13 -6.62 4.71 -1.07
CA LEU A 13 -6.14 3.68 -1.99
C LEU A 13 -7.15 3.44 -3.10
N TYR A 14 -6.82 3.90 -4.32
CA TYR A 14 -7.71 3.87 -5.48
C TYR A 14 -7.05 3.20 -6.66
N PHE A 15 -7.82 2.35 -7.37
CA PHE A 15 -7.43 1.72 -8.62
C PHE A 15 -8.49 2.06 -9.68
N TYR A 16 -8.07 2.67 -10.77
CA TYR A 16 -8.94 3.08 -11.85
C TYR A 16 -8.51 2.51 -13.18
N ASP A 17 -9.46 2.30 -14.07
CA ASP A 17 -9.20 2.03 -15.48
C ASP A 17 -8.91 3.34 -16.23
N ASN A 18 -8.61 3.25 -17.54
CA ASN A 18 -8.23 4.40 -18.36
C ASN A 18 -9.33 5.47 -18.49
N ARG A 19 -10.60 5.15 -18.21
CA ARG A 19 -11.71 6.12 -18.23
C ARG A 19 -11.54 7.21 -17.17
N VAL A 20 -10.71 6.97 -16.17
CA VAL A 20 -10.43 7.94 -15.10
C VAL A 20 -9.98 9.30 -15.66
N VAL A 21 -9.23 9.31 -16.76
CA VAL A 21 -8.75 10.54 -17.39
C VAL A 21 -9.91 11.40 -17.90
N ASP A 22 -10.92 10.78 -18.51
CA ASP A 22 -12.06 11.50 -19.05
C ASP A 22 -13.08 11.87 -17.95
N PHE A 23 -13.23 11.04 -16.92
CA PHE A 23 -14.04 11.37 -15.76
C PHE A 23 -13.41 12.52 -14.96
N ALA A 24 -12.10 12.49 -14.73
CA ALA A 24 -11.39 13.54 -13.99
C ALA A 24 -11.51 14.93 -14.67
N LYS A 25 -11.54 14.99 -16.01
CA LYS A 25 -11.73 16.25 -16.76
C LYS A 25 -13.14 16.85 -16.53
N GLN A 26 -14.11 16.07 -16.09
CA GLN A 26 -15.48 16.48 -15.86
C GLN A 26 -15.75 16.90 -14.40
N VAL A 27 -14.84 16.56 -13.46
CA VAL A 27 -14.95 16.95 -12.06
C VAL A 27 -14.89 18.47 -11.96
N LYS A 28 -15.80 19.04 -11.21
CA LYS A 28 -15.89 20.48 -10.96
C LYS A 28 -15.41 20.80 -9.55
N PRO A 29 -14.86 21.99 -9.33
CA PRO A 29 -14.47 22.40 -7.99
C PRO A 29 -15.66 22.38 -7.03
N SER A 30 -15.42 21.85 -5.83
CA SER A 30 -16.38 21.86 -4.71
C SER A 30 -16.59 23.29 -4.18
N PRO A 31 -17.52 23.51 -3.23
CA PRO A 31 -17.63 24.78 -2.53
C PRO A 31 -16.35 25.25 -1.83
N ARG A 32 -15.40 24.34 -1.56
CA ARG A 32 -14.06 24.65 -1.03
C ARG A 32 -13.07 25.09 -2.11
N GLY A 33 -13.44 25.04 -3.39
CA GLY A 33 -12.59 25.36 -4.52
C GLY A 33 -11.64 24.23 -4.95
N GLU A 34 -11.83 23.02 -4.42
CA GLU A 34 -10.99 21.85 -4.69
C GLU A 34 -11.69 20.81 -5.58
N LEU A 35 -10.93 20.09 -6.40
CA LEU A 35 -11.43 18.94 -7.14
C LEU A 35 -11.44 17.73 -6.19
N GLU A 36 -12.62 17.19 -5.92
CA GLU A 36 -12.81 16.14 -4.93
C GLU A 36 -12.72 14.75 -5.56
N ILE A 37 -11.90 13.87 -4.98
CA ILE A 37 -11.82 12.47 -5.39
C ILE A 37 -13.16 11.73 -5.19
N THR A 38 -13.97 12.19 -4.25
CA THR A 38 -15.32 11.65 -3.98
C THR A 38 -16.26 11.84 -5.16
N ASP A 39 -16.12 12.95 -5.90
CA ASP A 39 -16.96 13.19 -7.09
C ASP A 39 -16.54 12.29 -8.24
N LEU A 40 -15.24 12.02 -8.39
CA LEU A 40 -14.74 11.03 -9.34
C LEU A 40 -15.26 9.62 -9.00
N ASN A 41 -15.20 9.22 -7.73
CA ASN A 41 -15.75 7.94 -7.28
C ASN A 41 -17.25 7.83 -7.53
N ARG A 42 -17.98 8.95 -7.38
CA ARG A 42 -19.42 9.00 -7.67
C ARG A 42 -19.73 8.73 -9.14
N MET A 43 -18.91 9.22 -10.07
CA MET A 43 -19.07 8.92 -11.49
C MET A 43 -18.98 7.41 -11.78
N TYR A 44 -18.04 6.71 -11.14
CA TYR A 44 -17.95 5.25 -11.22
C TYR A 44 -19.12 4.53 -10.53
N LEU A 45 -19.65 5.11 -9.45
CA LEU A 45 -20.85 4.58 -8.79
C LEU A 45 -22.09 4.72 -9.68
N ASP A 46 -22.29 5.89 -10.29
CA ASP A 46 -23.42 6.18 -11.17
C ASP A 46 -23.36 5.35 -12.47
N ASP A 47 -22.15 5.05 -12.95
CA ASP A 47 -21.89 4.15 -14.07
C ASP A 47 -22.08 2.65 -13.69
N GLY A 48 -22.22 2.34 -12.43
CA GLY A 48 -22.38 0.96 -11.93
C GLY A 48 -21.10 0.12 -11.93
N SER A 49 -19.93 0.75 -12.12
CA SER A 49 -18.63 0.08 -12.20
C SER A 49 -17.73 0.30 -10.98
N LEU A 50 -18.23 0.96 -9.93
CA LEU A 50 -17.49 1.11 -8.67
C LEU A 50 -17.48 -0.21 -7.90
N HIS A 51 -16.27 -0.68 -7.56
CA HIS A 51 -16.07 -1.82 -6.67
C HIS A 51 -15.44 -1.34 -5.37
N VAL A 52 -15.90 -1.87 -4.25
CA VAL A 52 -15.37 -1.55 -2.92
C VAL A 52 -14.83 -2.80 -2.27
N GLN A 53 -13.60 -2.72 -1.80
CA GLN A 53 -12.98 -3.75 -0.97
C GLN A 53 -12.88 -3.23 0.46
N THR A 54 -13.51 -3.91 1.40
CA THR A 54 -13.38 -3.59 2.82
C THR A 54 -12.12 -4.23 3.40
N LEU A 55 -11.34 -3.43 4.12
CA LEU A 55 -10.21 -3.92 4.89
C LEU A 55 -10.74 -4.54 6.20
N GLY A 56 -10.40 -5.81 6.44
CA GLY A 56 -10.81 -6.54 7.63
C GLY A 56 -9.92 -6.28 8.84
N ARG A 57 -10.08 -7.14 9.87
CA ARG A 57 -9.26 -7.09 11.07
C ARG A 57 -7.83 -7.43 10.77
N GLY A 58 -6.85 -7.00 10.89
CA GLY A 58 -5.46 -7.31 10.52
C GLY A 58 -4.86 -6.27 9.62
N TYR A 59 -5.67 -5.34 9.12
CA TYR A 59 -5.19 -4.16 8.43
C TYR A 59 -5.11 -2.98 9.40
N ALA A 60 -4.03 -2.24 9.36
CA ALA A 60 -3.89 -0.95 10.00
C ALA A 60 -3.79 0.13 8.91
N TRP A 61 -4.67 1.11 8.97
CA TRP A 61 -4.57 2.30 8.14
C TRP A 61 -4.08 3.45 9.02
N LEU A 62 -2.94 4.00 8.67
CA LEU A 62 -2.30 5.08 9.41
C LEU A 62 -2.23 6.30 8.51
N ASP A 63 -2.83 7.40 8.94
CA ASP A 63 -2.70 8.68 8.26
C ASP A 63 -1.40 9.35 8.70
N THR A 64 -0.63 9.87 7.74
CA THR A 64 0.67 10.50 7.97
C THR A 64 0.65 11.99 7.63
N GLY A 65 -0.52 12.63 7.69
CA GLY A 65 -0.73 14.03 7.33
C GLY A 65 -0.14 15.06 8.30
N THR A 66 0.25 14.64 9.50
CA THR A 66 0.91 15.49 10.49
C THR A 66 2.25 14.89 10.92
N MET A 67 3.12 15.71 11.54
CA MET A 67 4.40 15.20 12.07
C MET A 67 4.19 14.15 13.16
N ASP A 68 3.20 14.33 14.01
CA ASP A 68 2.88 13.39 15.10
C ASP A 68 2.37 12.06 14.52
N SER A 69 1.43 12.11 13.58
CA SER A 69 0.90 10.89 12.96
C SER A 69 1.94 10.14 12.10
N LEU A 70 2.87 10.86 11.48
CA LEU A 70 4.00 10.24 10.79
C LEU A 70 4.93 9.51 11.78
N PHE A 71 5.19 10.12 12.94
CA PHE A 71 5.99 9.50 13.99
C PHE A 71 5.31 8.24 14.55
N GLU A 72 4.02 8.32 14.86
CA GLU A 72 3.21 7.19 15.34
C GLU A 72 3.20 6.03 14.33
N ALA A 73 3.07 6.34 13.04
CA ALA A 73 3.13 5.33 11.99
C ALA A 73 4.50 4.64 11.94
N GLY A 74 5.59 5.41 12.08
CA GLY A 74 6.95 4.86 12.16
C GLY A 74 7.17 3.98 13.38
N GLU A 75 6.66 4.38 14.55
CA GLU A 75 6.70 3.55 15.76
C GLU A 75 5.90 2.25 15.62
N PHE A 76 4.73 2.32 15.00
CA PHE A 76 3.91 1.14 14.72
C PHE A 76 4.66 0.14 13.83
N VAL A 77 5.20 0.60 12.69
CA VAL A 77 5.98 -0.24 11.77
C VAL A 77 7.15 -0.88 12.51
N ARG A 78 7.96 -0.07 13.22
CA ARG A 78 9.11 -0.55 13.99
C ARG A 78 8.70 -1.61 15.01
N THR A 79 7.59 -1.42 15.70
CA THR A 79 7.11 -2.38 16.72
C THR A 79 6.72 -3.71 16.07
N VAL A 80 6.02 -3.68 14.95
CA VAL A 80 5.62 -4.89 14.23
C VAL A 80 6.83 -5.63 13.70
N GLU A 81 7.76 -4.95 13.04
CA GLU A 81 9.01 -5.54 12.53
C GLU A 81 9.83 -6.19 13.64
N HIS A 82 9.97 -5.52 14.78
CA HIS A 82 10.67 -6.08 15.94
C HIS A 82 9.97 -7.31 16.53
N ALA A 83 8.64 -7.30 16.57
CA ALA A 83 7.87 -8.43 17.11
C ALA A 83 7.88 -9.65 16.18
N GLN A 84 7.88 -9.43 14.89
CA GLN A 84 7.88 -10.49 13.88
C GLN A 84 9.28 -10.93 13.46
N GLY A 85 10.29 -10.07 13.65
CA GLY A 85 11.65 -10.30 13.17
C GLY A 85 11.80 -10.16 11.65
N LEU A 86 10.80 -9.60 10.97
CA LEU A 86 10.75 -9.44 9.52
C LEU A 86 10.46 -7.98 9.17
N PRO A 87 11.14 -7.40 8.18
CA PRO A 87 10.84 -6.07 7.69
C PRO A 87 9.53 -6.04 6.89
N ILE A 88 8.83 -4.91 6.95
CA ILE A 88 7.57 -4.68 6.22
C ILE A 88 7.85 -4.11 4.83
N SER A 89 7.11 -4.55 3.83
CA SER A 89 7.11 -4.00 2.46
C SER A 89 8.49 -4.01 1.78
N VAL A 90 9.19 -5.12 1.86
CA VAL A 90 10.42 -5.35 1.11
C VAL A 90 10.05 -5.56 -0.36
N ILE A 91 10.25 -4.52 -1.17
CA ILE A 91 9.73 -4.47 -2.55
C ILE A 91 10.32 -5.59 -3.42
N GLU A 92 11.60 -5.87 -3.30
CA GLU A 92 12.29 -6.90 -4.07
C GLU A 92 11.87 -8.31 -3.63
N GLU A 93 11.62 -8.54 -2.34
CA GLU A 93 11.07 -9.81 -1.84
C GLU A 93 9.67 -10.04 -2.40
N ILE A 94 8.79 -9.04 -2.31
CA ILE A 94 7.43 -9.08 -2.89
C ILE A 94 7.49 -9.38 -4.39
N ALA A 95 8.39 -8.72 -5.12
CA ALA A 95 8.57 -8.95 -6.55
C ALA A 95 9.07 -10.37 -6.86
N TYR A 96 9.94 -10.91 -6.03
CA TYR A 96 10.47 -12.26 -6.15
C TYR A 96 9.39 -13.31 -5.86
N GLU A 97 8.64 -13.17 -4.79
CA GLU A 97 7.52 -14.05 -4.42
C GLU A 97 6.43 -14.08 -5.50
N ASN A 98 6.15 -12.93 -6.11
CA ASN A 98 5.20 -12.83 -7.23
C ASN A 98 5.80 -13.25 -8.58
N ARG A 99 7.07 -13.73 -8.62
CA ARG A 99 7.77 -14.15 -9.83
C ARG A 99 7.92 -13.03 -10.88
N TRP A 100 7.91 -11.78 -10.45
CA TRP A 100 8.19 -10.62 -11.33
C TRP A 100 9.68 -10.42 -11.55
N ILE A 101 10.51 -10.87 -10.61
CA ILE A 101 11.95 -10.96 -10.74
C ILE A 101 12.39 -12.38 -10.40
N ASP A 102 13.54 -12.78 -10.95
CA ASP A 102 14.18 -14.06 -10.66
C ASP A 102 15.20 -13.93 -9.50
N ARG A 103 15.77 -15.08 -9.12
CA ARG A 103 16.76 -15.15 -8.03
C ARG A 103 18.02 -14.32 -8.31
N ASP A 104 18.47 -14.29 -9.56
CA ASP A 104 19.69 -13.57 -9.92
C ASP A 104 19.47 -12.05 -9.81
N GLN A 105 18.31 -11.58 -10.19
CA GLN A 105 17.88 -10.19 -10.03
C GLN A 105 17.75 -9.81 -8.53
N LEU A 106 17.21 -10.71 -7.70
CA LEU A 106 17.14 -10.52 -6.25
C LEU A 106 18.55 -10.43 -5.63
N LEU A 107 19.48 -11.31 -6.03
CA LEU A 107 20.87 -11.28 -5.57
C LEU A 107 21.57 -9.99 -6.01
N ALA A 108 21.36 -9.54 -7.25
CA ALA A 108 21.90 -8.27 -7.73
C ALA A 108 21.37 -7.07 -6.92
N ALA A 109 20.09 -7.11 -6.52
CA ALA A 109 19.53 -6.11 -5.62
C ALA A 109 20.19 -6.16 -4.24
N ALA A 110 20.35 -7.34 -3.66
CA ALA A 110 21.04 -7.52 -2.38
C ALA A 110 22.48 -6.97 -2.41
N GLU A 111 23.23 -7.21 -3.48
CA GLU A 111 24.58 -6.68 -3.67
C GLU A 111 24.58 -5.14 -3.71
N ARG A 112 23.62 -4.53 -4.41
CA ARG A 112 23.46 -3.06 -4.48
C ARG A 112 23.23 -2.43 -3.10
N TYR A 113 22.46 -3.10 -2.22
CA TYR A 113 22.25 -2.65 -0.85
C TYR A 113 23.39 -3.01 0.11
N GLY A 114 24.29 -3.90 -0.30
CA GLY A 114 25.52 -4.24 0.39
C GLY A 114 25.31 -4.80 1.80
N LYS A 115 26.10 -4.29 2.76
CA LYS A 115 26.07 -4.76 4.17
C LYS A 115 24.93 -4.18 5.01
N SER A 116 23.97 -3.48 4.40
CA SER A 116 22.82 -2.97 5.13
C SER A 116 21.93 -4.11 5.65
N PRO A 117 21.11 -3.87 6.70
CA PRO A 117 20.11 -4.85 7.15
C PRO A 117 19.18 -5.29 6.02
N TYR A 118 18.81 -4.37 5.14
CA TYR A 118 17.97 -4.63 3.98
C TYR A 118 18.64 -5.58 2.97
N GLY A 119 19.90 -5.30 2.59
CA GLY A 119 20.65 -6.18 1.68
C GLY A 119 20.86 -7.57 2.26
N LYS A 120 21.12 -7.66 3.58
CA LYS A 120 21.22 -8.95 4.27
C LYS A 120 19.90 -9.72 4.20
N HIS A 121 18.79 -9.06 4.45
CA HIS A 121 17.45 -9.67 4.36
C HIS A 121 17.21 -10.25 2.96
N LEU A 122 17.50 -9.52 1.89
CA LEU A 122 17.37 -10.02 0.52
C LEU A 122 18.23 -11.25 0.23
N LEU A 123 19.43 -11.31 0.78
CA LEU A 123 20.29 -12.52 0.70
C LEU A 123 19.64 -13.70 1.42
N ASP A 124 19.14 -13.47 2.62
CA ASP A 124 18.48 -14.51 3.42
C ASP A 124 17.21 -15.04 2.70
N VAL A 125 16.44 -14.18 2.04
CA VAL A 125 15.31 -14.57 1.18
C VAL A 125 15.79 -15.40 -0.02
N ALA A 126 16.80 -14.95 -0.75
CA ALA A 126 17.35 -15.66 -1.90
C ALA A 126 17.92 -17.05 -1.55
N GLU A 127 18.34 -17.25 -0.31
CA GLU A 127 18.87 -18.50 0.22
C GLU A 127 17.81 -19.36 0.94
N HIS A 128 16.52 -18.98 0.86
CA HIS A 128 15.41 -19.66 1.52
C HIS A 128 15.59 -19.88 3.03
N ARG A 129 16.21 -18.91 3.70
CA ARG A 129 16.42 -18.95 5.16
C ARG A 129 15.18 -18.57 5.96
N PHE A 130 14.17 -17.99 5.31
CA PHE A 130 12.85 -17.73 5.89
C PHE A 130 11.86 -18.76 5.36
N LEU A 131 10.95 -19.19 6.24
CA LEU A 131 9.83 -20.02 5.82
C LEU A 131 8.92 -19.16 4.93
N SER A 132 8.88 -19.46 3.62
CA SER A 132 7.86 -18.87 2.78
C SER A 132 6.51 -19.38 3.23
N THR A 133 5.55 -18.49 3.46
CA THR A 133 4.17 -18.85 3.80
C THR A 133 3.35 -19.28 2.59
N ILE A 134 3.98 -19.45 1.44
CA ILE A 134 3.33 -19.90 0.22
C ILE A 134 3.80 -21.32 -0.04
N ASP A 135 2.99 -22.29 0.37
CA ASP A 135 3.10 -23.66 -0.11
C ASP A 135 2.86 -23.68 -1.62
N ASP A 136 3.66 -24.50 -2.33
CA ASP A 136 3.62 -24.74 -3.78
C ASP A 136 2.26 -25.23 -4.29
#